data_cbd74b896c760f923ef08191d348bd9d
#
_entry.id   cbd74b896c760f923ef08191d348bd9d
#
_cell.length_a   1.000
_cell.length_b   1.000
_cell.length_c   1.000
_cell.angle_alpha   90.00
_cell.angle_beta   90.00
_cell.angle_gamma   90.00
#
_symmetry.space_group_name_H-M   'P 1'
#
loop_
_entity.id
_entity.type
_entity.pdbx_description
1 polymer ?
#
loop_
_entity_poly.entity_id
_entity_poly.type
_entity_poly.pdbx_seq_one_letter_code
_entity_poly.pdbx_strand_id
1 'polypeptide(L)'
;MLFRSTHATSDGAWAEERLGRGTERQRGAYAWRQALDAGVPLAFGSDFPVEGIDPREGLRAAVARKTAEGTVWMPEQRLRREQALHAFTAGAARAEFAEGRRGCIREGFDADLTAFGRDVMSIHVDEIPRAPVTATLVQGRVVYVGD
;
A
#
# COMPACT_ATOMS: atom_id res chain seq x y z
N MET A 1 -10.92 6.26 4.94
CA MET A 1 -11.48 5.03 4.35
C MET A 1 -10.38 3.98 4.29
N LEU A 2 -10.59 2.81 4.89
CA LEU A 2 -9.62 1.71 4.92
C LEU A 2 -9.74 0.90 3.64
N PHE A 3 -8.62 0.66 2.97
CA PHE A 3 -8.56 -0.15 1.75
C PHE A 3 -7.57 -1.31 1.89
N ARG A 4 -7.93 -2.43 1.31
CA ARG A 4 -7.13 -3.65 1.18
C ARG A 4 -6.29 -3.54 -0.08
N SER A 5 -5.04 -3.09 0.04
CA SER A 5 -4.24 -2.70 -1.13
C SER A 5 -3.81 -3.90 -1.99
N THR A 6 -3.41 -5.01 -1.38
CA THR A 6 -2.93 -6.21 -2.08
C THR A 6 -4.01 -6.86 -2.94
N HIS A 7 -5.27 -6.80 -2.50
CA HIS A 7 -6.43 -7.35 -3.22
C HIS A 7 -6.59 -6.81 -4.64
N ALA A 8 -6.10 -5.61 -4.95
CA ALA A 8 -6.12 -5.13 -6.33
C ALA A 8 -5.29 -6.00 -7.28
N THR A 9 -4.29 -6.73 -6.76
CA THR A 9 -3.51 -7.70 -7.54
C THR A 9 -4.25 -9.03 -7.67
N SER A 10 -4.73 -9.58 -6.56
CA SER A 10 -5.38 -10.90 -6.53
C SER A 10 -6.77 -10.90 -7.18
N ASP A 11 -7.55 -9.84 -6.96
CA ASP A 11 -8.93 -9.77 -7.44
C ASP A 11 -9.06 -9.21 -8.87
N GLY A 12 -8.02 -8.56 -9.40
CA GLY A 12 -8.11 -7.79 -10.64
C GLY A 12 -8.70 -8.54 -11.82
N ALA A 13 -8.29 -9.80 -12.03
CA ALA A 13 -8.76 -10.61 -13.14
C ALA A 13 -10.25 -10.95 -13.02
N TRP A 14 -10.67 -11.50 -11.87
CA TRP A 14 -12.08 -11.87 -11.68
C TRP A 14 -13.00 -10.68 -11.43
N ALA A 15 -12.47 -9.56 -10.93
CA ALA A 15 -13.24 -8.33 -10.79
C ALA A 15 -13.68 -7.79 -12.16
N GLU A 16 -12.81 -7.84 -13.18
CA GLU A 16 -13.21 -7.50 -14.55
C GLU A 16 -14.33 -8.40 -15.08
N GLU A 17 -14.22 -9.71 -14.85
CA GLU A 17 -15.24 -10.68 -15.26
C GLU A 17 -16.59 -10.43 -14.58
N ARG A 18 -16.57 -10.25 -13.25
CA ARG A 18 -17.78 -10.13 -12.42
C ARG A 18 -18.48 -8.78 -12.53
N LEU A 19 -17.73 -7.72 -12.69
CA LEU A 19 -18.27 -6.36 -12.72
C LEU A 19 -18.59 -5.89 -14.14
N GLY A 20 -18.03 -6.57 -15.16
CA GLY A 20 -18.11 -6.21 -16.57
C GLY A 20 -17.07 -5.17 -16.98
N ARG A 21 -16.24 -5.55 -17.94
CA ARG A 21 -15.14 -4.68 -18.44
C ARG A 21 -15.68 -3.34 -18.95
N GLY A 22 -15.11 -2.23 -18.49
CA GLY A 22 -15.47 -0.88 -18.91
C GLY A 22 -16.78 -0.33 -18.34
N THR A 23 -17.46 -1.06 -17.47
CA THR A 23 -18.71 -0.61 -16.82
C THR A 23 -18.44 0.39 -15.69
N GLU A 24 -19.48 1.12 -15.28
CA GLU A 24 -19.39 2.00 -14.09
C GLU A 24 -19.11 1.21 -12.81
N ARG A 25 -19.62 -0.03 -12.71
CA ARG A 25 -19.37 -0.90 -11.57
C ARG A 25 -17.88 -1.24 -11.46
N GLN A 26 -17.21 -1.55 -12.59
CA GLN A 26 -15.78 -1.78 -12.61
C GLN A 26 -15.01 -0.52 -12.23
N ARG A 27 -15.39 0.66 -12.77
CA ARG A 27 -14.74 1.93 -12.44
C ARG A 27 -14.75 2.27 -10.96
N GLY A 28 -15.74 1.79 -10.20
CA GLY A 28 -15.81 1.91 -8.75
C GLY A 28 -14.95 0.91 -7.98
N ALA A 29 -14.40 -0.11 -8.65
CA ALA A 29 -13.60 -1.14 -7.97
C ALA A 29 -12.18 -0.62 -7.68
N TYR A 30 -11.76 -0.69 -6.40
CA TYR A 30 -10.43 -0.21 -6.00
C TYR A 30 -10.12 1.20 -6.50
N ALA A 31 -11.10 2.10 -6.42
CA ALA A 31 -11.08 3.45 -6.99
C ALA A 31 -10.26 4.43 -6.12
N TRP A 32 -9.00 4.09 -5.84
CA TRP A 32 -8.16 4.83 -4.89
C TRP A 32 -7.81 6.23 -5.38
N ARG A 33 -7.51 6.36 -6.68
CA ARG A 33 -7.19 7.66 -7.26
C ARG A 33 -8.39 8.59 -7.21
N GLN A 34 -9.57 8.09 -7.60
CA GLN A 34 -10.82 8.86 -7.51
C GLN A 34 -11.13 9.29 -6.08
N ALA A 35 -10.91 8.39 -5.09
CA ALA A 35 -11.11 8.73 -3.69
C ALA A 35 -10.17 9.87 -3.25
N LEU A 36 -8.89 9.83 -3.61
CA LEU A 36 -7.95 10.91 -3.31
C LEU A 36 -8.32 12.21 -4.01
N ASP A 37 -8.69 12.16 -5.28
CA ASP A 37 -9.08 13.35 -6.06
C ASP A 37 -10.36 13.99 -5.50
N ALA A 38 -11.22 13.19 -4.87
CA ALA A 38 -12.39 13.66 -4.11
C ALA A 38 -12.06 14.12 -2.68
N GLY A 39 -10.78 14.17 -2.29
CA GLY A 39 -10.35 14.59 -0.95
C GLY A 39 -10.56 13.55 0.15
N VAL A 40 -10.87 12.30 -0.21
CA VAL A 40 -11.04 11.21 0.78
C VAL A 40 -9.67 10.66 1.19
N PRO A 41 -9.30 10.71 2.49
CA PRO A 41 -8.04 10.15 2.96
C PRO A 41 -8.05 8.63 2.83
N LEU A 42 -6.92 8.08 2.38
CA LEU A 42 -6.70 6.63 2.27
C LEU A 42 -5.92 6.12 3.47
N ALA A 43 -6.30 4.92 3.94
CA ALA A 43 -5.51 4.11 4.84
C ALA A 43 -5.39 2.71 4.25
N PHE A 44 -4.19 2.18 4.16
CA PHE A 44 -3.91 0.87 3.58
C PHE A 44 -3.52 -0.16 4.64
N GLY A 45 -3.86 -1.41 4.36
CA GLY A 45 -3.48 -2.58 5.12
C GLY A 45 -3.53 -3.83 4.26
N SER A 46 -2.93 -4.92 4.73
CA SER A 46 -2.88 -6.21 4.04
C SER A 46 -4.18 -6.99 4.11
N ASP A 47 -4.98 -6.79 5.16
CA ASP A 47 -6.12 -7.66 5.50
C ASP A 47 -5.68 -9.09 5.85
N PHE A 48 -4.46 -9.23 6.40
CA PHE A 48 -3.98 -10.54 6.87
C PHE A 48 -4.99 -11.18 7.85
N PRO A 49 -5.30 -12.49 7.72
CA PRO A 49 -4.66 -13.51 6.90
C PRO A 49 -5.31 -13.75 5.52
N VAL A 50 -6.22 -12.90 5.07
CA VAL A 50 -6.86 -13.05 3.75
C VAL A 50 -5.83 -12.87 2.63
N GLU A 51 -4.96 -11.88 2.79
CA GLU A 51 -3.77 -11.68 1.94
C GLU A 51 -2.49 -11.85 2.76
N GLY A 52 -1.35 -11.89 2.08
CA GLY A 52 -0.04 -11.89 2.73
C GLY A 52 0.18 -10.65 3.59
N ILE A 53 0.90 -10.79 4.71
CA ILE A 53 1.15 -9.68 5.65
C ILE A 53 2.11 -8.61 5.10
N ASP A 54 2.88 -8.91 4.05
CA ASP A 54 3.95 -8.06 3.54
C ASP A 54 3.42 -6.74 2.92
N PRO A 55 3.67 -5.57 3.51
CA PRO A 55 3.18 -4.30 2.99
C PRO A 55 3.83 -3.90 1.67
N ARG A 56 4.99 -4.47 1.30
CA ARG A 56 5.67 -4.21 0.02
C ARG A 56 4.84 -4.67 -1.16
N GLU A 57 4.11 -5.78 -1.03
CA GLU A 57 3.17 -6.25 -2.05
C GLU A 57 2.00 -5.27 -2.23
N GLY A 58 1.46 -4.74 -1.14
CA GLY A 58 0.42 -3.72 -1.19
C GLY A 58 0.91 -2.41 -1.81
N LEU A 59 2.15 -2.00 -1.51
CA LEU A 59 2.77 -0.82 -2.12
C LEU A 59 2.93 -1.00 -3.64
N ARG A 60 3.43 -2.18 -4.08
CA ARG A 60 3.50 -2.54 -5.49
C ARG A 60 2.12 -2.53 -6.15
N ALA A 61 1.12 -3.16 -5.54
CA ALA A 61 -0.24 -3.23 -6.06
C ALA A 61 -0.84 -1.83 -6.30
N ALA A 62 -0.64 -0.90 -5.37
CA ALA A 62 -1.15 0.46 -5.46
C ALA A 62 -0.51 1.27 -6.60
N VAL A 63 0.79 1.06 -6.85
CA VAL A 63 1.57 1.81 -7.85
C VAL A 63 1.50 1.15 -9.23
N ALA A 64 1.59 -0.18 -9.31
CA ALA A 64 1.63 -0.91 -10.57
C ALA A 64 0.24 -1.16 -11.17
N ARG A 65 -0.76 -1.45 -10.34
CA ARG A 65 -2.11 -1.89 -10.77
C ARG A 65 -2.02 -3.07 -11.75
N LYS A 66 -1.27 -4.09 -11.35
CA LYS A 66 -1.12 -5.33 -12.10
C LYS A 66 -1.80 -6.48 -11.37
N THR A 67 -2.46 -7.35 -12.12
CA THR A 67 -2.97 -8.63 -11.61
C THR A 67 -1.81 -9.57 -11.24
N ALA A 68 -2.12 -10.72 -10.67
CA ALA A 68 -1.12 -11.76 -10.37
C ALA A 68 -0.41 -12.24 -11.64
N GLU A 69 -1.11 -12.28 -12.76
CA GLU A 69 -0.59 -12.66 -14.10
C GLU A 69 0.22 -11.54 -14.76
N GLY A 70 0.33 -10.36 -14.13
CA GLY A 70 1.08 -9.22 -14.64
C GLY A 70 0.29 -8.29 -15.59
N THR A 71 -0.98 -8.57 -15.84
CA THR A 71 -1.83 -7.71 -16.65
C THR A 71 -2.16 -6.41 -15.93
N VAL A 72 -1.97 -5.29 -16.58
CA VAL A 72 -2.36 -3.98 -16.04
C VAL A 72 -3.88 -3.82 -16.13
N TRP A 73 -4.51 -3.45 -15.03
CA TRP A 73 -5.93 -3.18 -14.99
C TRP A 73 -6.24 -1.87 -14.25
N MET A 74 -7.17 -1.09 -14.79
CA MET A 74 -7.56 0.23 -14.27
C MET A 74 -6.35 1.12 -13.94
N PRO A 75 -5.45 1.38 -14.92
CA PRO A 75 -4.22 2.15 -14.70
C PRO A 75 -4.48 3.59 -14.23
N GLU A 76 -5.66 4.13 -14.52
CA GLU A 76 -6.12 5.44 -14.06
C GLU A 76 -6.29 5.51 -12.52
N GLN A 77 -6.39 4.37 -11.86
CA GLN A 77 -6.48 4.26 -10.40
C GLN A 77 -5.11 4.10 -9.71
N ARG A 78 -4.01 4.18 -10.47
CA ARG A 78 -2.66 4.14 -9.90
C ARG A 78 -2.43 5.30 -8.95
N LEU A 79 -1.74 5.00 -7.88
CA LEU A 79 -1.21 5.99 -6.97
C LEU A 79 0.27 6.28 -7.29
N ARG A 80 0.72 7.50 -7.00
CA ARG A 80 2.15 7.77 -6.91
C ARG A 80 2.72 7.07 -5.68
N ARG A 81 4.02 6.79 -5.66
CA ARG A 81 4.67 6.09 -4.55
C ARG A 81 4.48 6.81 -3.22
N GLU A 82 4.61 8.13 -3.22
CA GLU A 82 4.42 8.95 -2.02
C GLU A 82 2.98 8.82 -1.47
N GLN A 83 1.99 8.78 -2.36
CA GLN A 83 0.59 8.61 -1.98
C GLN A 83 0.33 7.21 -1.39
N ALA A 84 0.91 6.18 -2.01
CA ALA A 84 0.80 4.81 -1.53
C ALA A 84 1.53 4.63 -0.18
N LEU A 85 2.75 5.15 -0.05
CA LEU A 85 3.50 5.12 1.22
C LEU A 85 2.75 5.87 2.32
N HIS A 86 2.23 7.07 2.01
CA HIS A 86 1.42 7.84 2.96
C HIS A 86 0.21 7.04 3.44
N ALA A 87 -0.47 6.32 2.55
CA ALA A 87 -1.63 5.50 2.93
C ALA A 87 -1.26 4.34 3.87
N PHE A 88 -0.06 3.75 3.72
CA PHE A 88 0.47 2.70 4.62
C PHE A 88 1.03 3.23 5.95
N THR A 89 1.32 4.51 6.05
CA THR A 89 1.97 5.13 7.21
C THR A 89 1.05 6.13 7.91
N ALA A 90 1.12 7.41 7.54
CA ALA A 90 0.32 8.46 8.17
C ALA A 90 -1.19 8.26 7.97
N GLY A 91 -1.62 7.74 6.82
CA GLY A 91 -3.02 7.41 6.57
C GLY A 91 -3.53 6.27 7.46
N ALA A 92 -2.71 5.22 7.64
CA ALA A 92 -3.03 4.12 8.55
C ALA A 92 -3.07 4.59 10.01
N ALA A 93 -2.08 5.39 10.45
CA ALA A 93 -2.06 5.98 11.79
C ALA A 93 -3.31 6.83 12.07
N ARG A 94 -3.75 7.61 11.07
CA ARG A 94 -5.00 8.38 11.19
C ARG A 94 -6.24 7.49 11.33
N ALA A 95 -6.28 6.36 10.62
CA ALA A 95 -7.41 5.43 10.69
C ALA A 95 -7.55 4.77 12.08
N GLU A 96 -6.44 4.63 12.81
CA GLU A 96 -6.42 4.14 14.20
C GLU A 96 -6.44 5.27 15.26
N PHE A 97 -6.61 6.55 14.84
CA PHE A 97 -6.58 7.72 15.71
C PHE A 97 -5.24 7.92 16.45
N ALA A 98 -4.14 7.55 15.83
CA ALA A 98 -2.78 7.64 16.36
C ALA A 98 -1.88 8.61 15.60
N GLU A 99 -2.43 9.45 14.73
CA GLU A 99 -1.71 10.42 13.89
C GLU A 99 -0.93 11.47 14.68
N GLY A 100 -1.26 11.67 15.95
CA GLY A 100 -0.52 12.55 16.85
C GLY A 100 0.78 11.95 17.41
N ARG A 101 1.03 10.65 17.21
CA ARG A 101 2.18 9.95 17.81
C ARG A 101 2.91 8.97 16.88
N ARG A 102 2.37 8.60 15.70
CA ARG A 102 3.00 7.68 14.75
C ARG A 102 2.60 8.00 13.32
N GLY A 103 3.17 7.26 12.36
CA GLY A 103 2.87 7.37 10.93
C GLY A 103 3.81 8.29 10.16
N CYS A 104 4.72 8.99 10.82
CA CYS A 104 5.79 9.75 10.19
C CYS A 104 7.03 9.81 11.08
N ILE A 105 8.19 10.07 10.46
CA ILE A 105 9.45 10.29 11.18
C ILE A 105 9.45 11.75 11.65
N ARG A 106 9.22 11.93 12.95
CA ARG A 106 9.12 13.24 13.58
C ARG A 106 9.59 13.15 15.02
N GLU A 107 10.25 14.19 15.50
CA GLU A 107 10.63 14.31 16.91
C GLU A 107 9.39 14.21 17.83
N GLY A 108 9.48 13.41 18.87
CA GLY A 108 8.39 13.13 19.82
C GLY A 108 7.40 12.05 19.36
N PHE A 109 7.57 11.47 18.15
CA PHE A 109 6.76 10.35 17.69
C PHE A 109 7.36 9.00 18.09
N ASP A 110 6.51 7.97 18.13
CA ASP A 110 6.94 6.59 18.34
C ASP A 110 7.98 6.22 17.25
N ALA A 111 9.11 5.66 17.67
CA ALA A 111 10.12 5.19 16.75
C ALA A 111 9.78 3.77 16.23
N ASP A 112 8.65 3.67 15.53
CA ASP A 112 8.21 2.49 14.79
C ASP A 112 8.70 2.64 13.34
N LEU A 113 9.83 2.01 13.02
CA LEU A 113 10.58 2.25 11.79
C LEU A 113 10.89 0.94 11.06
N THR A 114 10.86 0.98 9.75
CA THR A 114 11.38 -0.08 8.88
C THR A 114 12.43 0.50 7.95
N ALA A 115 13.63 -0.06 7.97
CA ALA A 115 14.71 0.29 7.04
C ALA A 115 14.76 -0.74 5.90
N PHE A 116 14.86 -0.23 4.68
CA PHE A 116 15.03 -1.04 3.48
C PHE A 116 16.45 -0.91 2.96
N GLY A 117 17.05 -2.01 2.51
CA GLY A 117 18.38 -2.03 1.88
C GLY A 117 18.40 -1.46 0.47
N ARG A 118 17.25 -1.12 -0.10
CA ARG A 118 17.09 -0.43 -1.38
C ARG A 118 16.02 0.65 -1.26
N ASP A 119 16.20 1.73 -1.99
CA ASP A 119 15.22 2.83 -1.98
C ASP A 119 13.93 2.43 -2.73
N VAL A 120 12.92 2.02 -1.97
CA VAL A 120 11.60 1.63 -2.48
C VAL A 120 10.87 2.77 -3.21
N MET A 121 11.34 4.01 -3.05
CA MET A 121 10.78 5.17 -3.73
C MET A 121 11.34 5.36 -5.16
N SER A 122 12.47 4.72 -5.51
CA SER A 122 13.15 4.91 -6.79
C SER A 122 13.36 3.63 -7.61
N ILE A 123 13.51 2.45 -6.98
CA ILE A 123 13.70 1.17 -7.70
C ILE A 123 12.54 0.85 -8.63
N HIS A 124 12.74 -0.07 -9.60
CA HIS A 124 11.65 -0.51 -10.46
C HIS A 124 10.48 -1.06 -9.62
N VAL A 125 9.24 -0.77 -10.02
CA VAL A 125 8.05 -1.08 -9.22
C VAL A 125 7.90 -2.57 -8.92
N ASP A 126 8.27 -3.44 -9.85
CA ASP A 126 8.20 -4.89 -9.67
C ASP A 126 9.34 -5.44 -8.78
N GLU A 127 10.31 -4.60 -8.40
CA GLU A 127 11.36 -4.95 -7.44
C GLU A 127 11.02 -4.57 -5.99
N ILE A 128 9.98 -3.77 -5.78
CA ILE A 128 9.57 -3.33 -4.43
C ILE A 128 9.37 -4.52 -3.47
N PRO A 129 8.67 -5.62 -3.85
CA PRO A 129 8.50 -6.77 -2.96
C PRO A 129 9.80 -7.48 -2.58
N ARG A 130 10.85 -7.32 -3.40
CA ARG A 130 12.16 -7.93 -3.19
C ARG A 130 13.16 -7.01 -2.50
N ALA A 131 12.79 -5.77 -2.18
CA ALA A 131 13.66 -4.87 -1.43
C ALA A 131 13.90 -5.46 -0.03
N PRO A 132 15.15 -5.76 0.36
CA PRO A 132 15.40 -6.36 1.66
C PRO A 132 15.02 -5.39 2.78
N VAL A 133 14.41 -5.92 3.85
CA VAL A 133 14.28 -5.20 5.11
C VAL A 133 15.56 -5.42 5.89
N THR A 134 16.30 -4.36 6.16
CA THR A 134 17.57 -4.43 6.89
C THR A 134 17.41 -4.21 8.40
N ALA A 135 16.37 -3.51 8.83
CA ALA A 135 16.04 -3.39 10.24
C ALA A 135 14.56 -3.05 10.44
N THR A 136 14.01 -3.48 11.57
CA THR A 136 12.72 -3.04 12.07
C THR A 136 12.86 -2.63 13.54
N LEU A 137 12.33 -1.46 13.86
CA LEU A 137 12.26 -0.95 15.22
C LEU A 137 10.80 -0.81 15.63
N VAL A 138 10.52 -1.14 16.88
CA VAL A 138 9.23 -0.90 17.53
C VAL A 138 9.49 -0.15 18.82
N GLN A 139 8.91 1.03 18.97
CA GLN A 139 9.13 1.92 20.10
C GLN A 139 10.63 2.15 20.39
N GLY A 140 11.43 2.34 19.35
CA GLY A 140 12.87 2.55 19.43
C GLY A 140 13.71 1.30 19.71
N ARG A 141 13.09 0.14 19.90
CA ARG A 141 13.81 -1.13 20.10
C ARG A 141 13.97 -1.85 18.77
N VAL A 142 15.18 -2.26 18.46
CA VAL A 142 15.43 -3.11 17.30
C VAL A 142 14.83 -4.49 17.56
N VAL A 143 13.84 -4.87 16.74
CA VAL A 143 13.13 -6.16 16.82
C VAL A 143 13.51 -7.11 15.70
N TYR A 144 14.13 -6.58 14.64
CA TYR A 144 14.60 -7.36 13.50
C TYR A 144 15.84 -6.68 12.90
N VAL A 145 16.82 -7.48 12.54
CA VAL A 145 17.98 -7.10 11.70
C VAL A 145 18.06 -8.13 10.58
N GLY A 146 17.98 -7.66 9.35
CA GLY A 146 18.17 -8.49 8.15
C GLY A 146 19.64 -8.64 7.80
N ASP A 147 19.95 -9.69 7.05
CA ASP A 147 21.29 -9.96 6.49
C ASP A 147 21.61 -9.01 5.31
#